data_7af1bf34c59a4849e5de5b919236aee8
#
_entry.id   7af1bf34c59a4849e5de5b919236aee8
#
_cell.length_a   1.000
_cell.length_b   1.000
_cell.length_c   1.000
_cell.angle_alpha   90.00
_cell.angle_beta   90.00
_cell.angle_gamma   90.00
#
_symmetry.space_group_name_H-M   'P 1'
#
loop_
_entity.id
_entity.type
_entity.pdbx_description
1 polymer ?
#
loop_
_entity_poly.entity_id
_entity_poly.type
_entity_poly.pdbx_seq_one_letter_code
_entity_poly.pdbx_strand_id
1 'polypeptide(L)'
;ESGRNIYEKLASSKIYEPIPVFISGNKNEHSLHLIPVNLLLKDNADDIISKLEVKSSHEIIEKIKTKASKISSNFAYRDQIYFPKKISYDELAKIVDCVFIALHGRPGEDGTVQTKLEERNIPYNGSGVTSSQTMINKYLTNQKLKEHGLKVFEQSLVYKHKWFEEYDAVIQEIEN
;
A
#
# COMPACT_ATOMS: atom_id res chain seq x y z
N GLU A 1 -4.76 -6.05 -8.68
CA GLU A 1 -4.18 -6.48 -9.97
C GLU A 1 -2.73 -6.04 -10.11
N SER A 2 -2.40 -4.76 -9.92
CA SER A 2 -1.02 -4.24 -10.01
C SER A 2 -0.03 -4.98 -9.10
N GLY A 3 -0.37 -5.17 -7.83
CA GLY A 3 0.48 -5.88 -6.88
C GLY A 3 0.75 -7.33 -7.28
N ARG A 4 -0.22 -8.01 -7.89
CA ARG A 4 -0.07 -9.38 -8.41
C ARG A 4 0.96 -9.41 -9.56
N ASN A 5 0.78 -8.55 -10.56
CA ASN A 5 1.68 -8.49 -11.71
C ASN A 5 3.13 -8.17 -11.31
N ILE A 6 3.30 -7.26 -10.35
CA ILE A 6 4.62 -6.91 -9.81
C ILE A 6 5.22 -8.09 -9.07
N TYR A 7 4.45 -8.76 -8.21
CA TYR A 7 4.90 -9.95 -7.49
C TYR A 7 5.40 -11.03 -8.44
N GLU A 8 4.63 -11.37 -9.48
CA GLU A 8 5.00 -12.40 -10.46
C GLU A 8 6.30 -12.05 -11.19
N LYS A 9 6.49 -10.77 -11.54
CA LYS A 9 7.73 -10.30 -12.18
C LYS A 9 8.93 -10.37 -11.24
N LEU A 10 8.78 -9.96 -9.99
CA LEU A 10 9.84 -10.05 -8.99
C LEU A 10 10.16 -11.51 -8.66
N ALA A 11 9.15 -12.36 -8.49
CA ALA A 11 9.32 -13.79 -8.20
C ALA A 11 9.98 -14.56 -9.34
N SER A 12 9.82 -14.11 -10.59
CA SER A 12 10.53 -14.69 -11.74
C SER A 12 12.00 -14.28 -11.84
N SER A 13 12.42 -13.29 -11.08
CA SER A 13 13.81 -12.84 -11.01
C SER A 13 14.64 -13.77 -10.12
N LYS A 14 15.91 -13.95 -10.48
CA LYS A 14 16.88 -14.66 -9.63
C LYS A 14 17.51 -13.77 -8.54
N ILE A 15 17.16 -12.47 -8.52
CA ILE A 15 17.75 -11.46 -7.63
C ILE A 15 16.82 -11.19 -6.45
N TYR A 16 15.50 -11.23 -6.67
CA TYR A 16 14.51 -10.83 -5.68
C TYR A 16 13.74 -12.02 -5.11
N GLU A 17 13.44 -11.93 -3.84
CA GLU A 17 12.55 -12.84 -3.12
C GLU A 17 11.38 -12.04 -2.55
N PRO A 18 10.30 -11.85 -3.33
CA PRO A 18 9.21 -10.98 -2.93
C PRO A 18 8.36 -11.59 -1.81
N ILE A 19 8.06 -10.77 -0.80
CA ILE A 19 7.17 -11.10 0.31
C ILE A 19 5.90 -10.26 0.16
N PRO A 20 4.72 -10.88 -0.04
CA PRO A 20 3.49 -10.11 -0.18
C PRO A 20 3.01 -9.57 1.17
N VAL A 21 2.82 -8.25 1.21
CA VAL A 21 2.27 -7.52 2.36
C VAL A 21 1.00 -6.81 1.92
N PHE A 22 -0.09 -7.06 2.60
CA PHE A 22 -1.37 -6.39 2.38
C PHE A 22 -1.56 -5.28 3.41
N ILE A 23 -2.01 -4.11 2.94
CA ILE A 23 -2.38 -2.99 3.82
C ILE A 23 -3.90 -2.91 3.90
N SER A 24 -4.43 -3.01 5.11
CA SER A 24 -5.85 -2.78 5.42
C SER A 24 -6.04 -1.49 6.17
N GLY A 25 -7.22 -0.88 6.05
CA GLY A 25 -7.57 0.39 6.73
C GLY A 25 -7.47 1.61 5.82
N ASN A 26 -7.22 2.76 6.41
CA ASN A 26 -7.20 4.06 5.72
C ASN A 26 -5.92 4.85 6.08
N LYS A 27 -5.82 6.11 5.63
CA LYS A 27 -4.64 6.95 5.89
C LYS A 27 -4.36 7.22 7.37
N ASN A 28 -5.39 7.28 8.20
CA ASN A 28 -5.26 7.63 9.62
C ASN A 28 -4.92 6.39 10.46
N GLU A 29 -5.53 5.26 10.08
CA GLU A 29 -5.34 4.00 10.76
C GLU A 29 -5.26 2.87 9.74
N HIS A 30 -4.09 2.29 9.59
CA HIS A 30 -3.86 1.15 8.71
C HIS A 30 -2.99 0.09 9.39
N SER A 31 -3.09 -1.12 8.91
CA SER A 31 -2.37 -2.27 9.43
C SER A 31 -1.70 -3.05 8.31
N LEU A 32 -0.49 -3.54 8.57
CA LEU A 32 0.24 -4.40 7.66
C LEU A 32 -0.07 -5.87 7.98
N HIS A 33 -0.25 -6.66 6.94
CA HIS A 33 -0.46 -8.09 7.05
C HIS A 33 0.44 -8.83 6.07
N LEU A 34 1.33 -9.67 6.56
CA LEU A 34 1.93 -10.70 5.71
C LEU A 34 0.83 -11.62 5.24
N ILE A 35 0.73 -11.85 3.95
CA ILE A 35 -0.31 -12.72 3.38
C ILE A 35 0.32 -13.88 2.62
N PRO A 36 -0.32 -15.07 2.61
CA PRO A 36 0.08 -16.15 1.73
C PRO A 36 0.02 -15.75 0.26
N VAL A 37 0.95 -16.24 -0.54
CA VAL A 37 1.03 -15.94 -1.98
C VAL A 37 -0.26 -16.31 -2.73
N ASN A 38 -0.91 -17.39 -2.33
CA ASN A 38 -2.17 -17.81 -2.94
C ASN A 38 -3.30 -16.80 -2.74
N LEU A 39 -3.34 -16.04 -1.64
CA LEU A 39 -4.30 -14.95 -1.45
C LEU A 39 -3.99 -13.80 -2.40
N LEU A 40 -2.72 -13.41 -2.55
CA LEU A 40 -2.34 -12.38 -3.50
C LEU A 40 -2.73 -12.75 -4.94
N LEU A 41 -2.50 -14.01 -5.34
CA LEU A 41 -2.69 -14.43 -6.73
C LEU A 41 -4.16 -14.72 -7.11
N LYS A 42 -5.00 -15.14 -6.16
CA LYS A 42 -6.36 -15.60 -6.43
C LYS A 42 -7.47 -14.66 -5.98
N ASP A 43 -7.24 -13.95 -4.87
CA ASP A 43 -8.28 -13.18 -4.20
C ASP A 43 -8.22 -11.69 -4.59
N ASN A 44 -9.35 -11.01 -4.55
CA ASN A 44 -9.43 -9.56 -4.61
C ASN A 44 -9.19 -8.95 -3.21
N ALA A 45 -9.17 -7.61 -3.10
CA ALA A 45 -8.88 -6.92 -1.85
C ALA A 45 -9.94 -7.21 -0.77
N ASP A 46 -11.23 -7.26 -1.14
CA ASP A 46 -12.34 -7.51 -0.19
C ASP A 46 -12.29 -8.95 0.33
N ASP A 47 -11.98 -9.91 -0.54
CA ASP A 47 -11.79 -11.31 -0.15
C ASP A 47 -10.61 -11.46 0.82
N ILE A 48 -9.50 -10.74 0.57
CA ILE A 48 -8.36 -10.75 1.48
C ILE A 48 -8.76 -10.17 2.84
N ILE A 49 -9.44 -9.01 2.87
CA ILE A 49 -9.90 -8.38 4.12
C ILE A 49 -10.76 -9.36 4.92
N SER A 50 -11.73 -10.03 4.29
CA SER A 50 -12.58 -11.00 4.97
C SER A 50 -11.81 -12.17 5.60
N LYS A 51 -10.66 -12.52 5.02
CA LYS A 51 -9.79 -13.61 5.51
C LYS A 51 -8.78 -13.17 6.56
N LEU A 52 -8.53 -11.85 6.74
CA LEU A 52 -7.65 -11.35 7.80
C LEU A 52 -8.16 -11.68 9.21
N GLU A 53 -9.48 -11.76 9.37
CA GLU A 53 -10.15 -11.96 10.66
C GLU A 53 -10.39 -13.44 11.00
N VAL A 54 -10.22 -14.34 10.02
CA VAL A 54 -10.47 -15.77 10.21
C VAL A 54 -9.39 -16.40 11.08
N LYS A 55 -9.62 -16.43 12.38
CA LYS A 55 -8.86 -17.26 13.32
C LYS A 55 -9.35 -18.70 13.21
N SER A 56 -8.89 -19.45 12.24
CA SER A 56 -9.11 -20.90 12.26
C SER A 56 -8.12 -21.55 13.22
N SER A 57 -8.48 -21.63 14.48
CA SER A 57 -7.72 -22.39 15.49
C SER A 57 -8.41 -23.71 15.79
N HIS A 58 -8.56 -24.57 14.80
CA HIS A 58 -8.98 -25.94 15.07
C HIS A 58 -7.76 -26.75 15.53
N GLU A 59 -7.86 -27.50 16.64
CA GLU A 59 -6.76 -28.26 17.23
C GLU A 59 -6.05 -29.20 16.22
N ILE A 60 -6.81 -29.79 15.30
CA ILE A 60 -6.26 -30.64 14.24
C ILE A 60 -5.36 -29.83 13.29
N ILE A 61 -5.75 -28.59 12.93
CA ILE A 61 -4.98 -27.73 12.05
C ILE A 61 -3.64 -27.37 12.72
N GLU A 62 -3.64 -27.04 14.01
CA GLU A 62 -2.40 -26.73 14.74
C GLU A 62 -1.48 -27.95 14.85
N LYS A 63 -2.03 -29.15 15.05
CA LYS A 63 -1.26 -30.41 15.01
C LYS A 63 -0.65 -30.67 13.63
N ILE A 64 -1.41 -30.41 12.56
CA ILE A 64 -0.91 -30.55 11.18
C ILE A 64 0.19 -29.52 10.90
N LYS A 65 0.00 -28.24 11.27
CA LYS A 65 1.01 -27.20 11.11
C LYS A 65 2.32 -27.57 11.82
N THR A 66 2.24 -28.02 13.06
CA THR A 66 3.41 -28.43 13.85
C THR A 66 4.17 -29.60 13.21
N LYS A 67 3.46 -30.57 12.65
CA LYS A 67 4.06 -31.69 11.92
C LYS A 67 4.63 -31.25 10.55
N ALA A 68 3.89 -30.42 9.83
CA ALA A 68 4.29 -29.92 8.51
C ALA A 68 5.49 -28.98 8.59
N SER A 69 5.64 -28.18 9.66
CA SER A 69 6.77 -27.25 9.81
C SER A 69 8.12 -27.97 9.80
N LYS A 70 8.21 -29.15 10.40
CA LYS A 70 9.42 -29.99 10.39
C LYS A 70 9.79 -30.49 8.99
N ILE A 71 8.79 -30.72 8.14
CA ILE A 71 9.00 -31.18 6.77
C ILE A 71 9.30 -29.95 5.88
N SER A 72 8.52 -28.88 6.04
CA SER A 72 8.68 -27.65 5.26
C SER A 72 10.04 -26.98 5.47
N SER A 73 10.55 -26.97 6.70
CA SER A 73 11.88 -26.41 7.00
C SER A 73 13.04 -27.10 6.28
N ASN A 74 12.86 -28.34 5.84
CA ASN A 74 13.88 -29.07 5.06
C ASN A 74 13.85 -28.72 3.56
N PHE A 75 12.76 -28.10 3.07
CA PHE A 75 12.54 -27.83 1.64
C PHE A 75 12.26 -26.37 1.33
N ALA A 76 11.96 -25.54 2.32
CA ALA A 76 11.71 -24.12 2.15
C ALA A 76 12.88 -23.28 2.64
N TYR A 77 13.30 -22.31 1.84
CA TYR A 77 14.37 -21.36 2.20
C TYR A 77 13.92 -20.38 3.30
N ARG A 78 12.60 -20.25 3.55
CA ARG A 78 11.99 -19.38 4.59
C ARG A 78 10.76 -20.04 5.19
N ASP A 79 10.37 -19.55 6.38
CA ASP A 79 9.09 -19.90 6.99
C ASP A 79 7.93 -19.54 6.07
N GLN A 80 7.20 -20.53 5.62
CA GLN A 80 6.05 -20.30 4.74
C GLN A 80 4.90 -19.68 5.53
N ILE A 81 4.31 -18.63 4.98
CA ILE A 81 3.13 -17.96 5.53
C ILE A 81 1.89 -18.69 5.04
N TYR A 82 1.22 -19.42 5.91
CA TYR A 82 0.00 -20.16 5.57
C TYR A 82 -1.28 -19.38 5.84
N PHE A 83 -1.22 -18.41 6.76
CA PHE A 83 -2.34 -17.55 7.16
C PHE A 83 -1.89 -16.10 7.22
N PRO A 84 -2.80 -15.15 6.99
CA PRO A 84 -2.48 -13.74 7.21
C PRO A 84 -1.96 -13.51 8.63
N LYS A 85 -0.88 -12.75 8.73
CA LYS A 85 -0.27 -12.38 10.03
C LYS A 85 -0.11 -10.86 10.08
N LYS A 86 -0.77 -10.22 11.03
CA LYS A 86 -0.55 -8.80 11.30
C LYS A 86 0.88 -8.56 11.77
N ILE A 87 1.54 -7.56 11.22
CA ILE A 87 2.89 -7.13 11.58
C ILE A 87 2.96 -5.62 11.76
N SER A 88 3.94 -5.18 12.51
CA SER A 88 4.33 -3.78 12.62
C SER A 88 5.34 -3.38 11.53
N TYR A 89 5.57 -2.08 11.33
CA TYR A 89 6.66 -1.60 10.49
C TYR A 89 8.04 -1.96 11.05
N ASP A 90 8.17 -2.10 12.38
CA ASP A 90 9.42 -2.55 13.02
C ASP A 90 9.71 -4.03 12.75
N GLU A 91 8.67 -4.85 12.67
CA GLU A 91 8.81 -6.26 12.24
C GLU A 91 9.11 -6.34 10.74
N LEU A 92 8.47 -5.50 9.92
CA LEU A 92 8.76 -5.40 8.48
C LEU A 92 10.23 -5.07 8.23
N ALA A 93 10.79 -4.08 8.94
CA ALA A 93 12.19 -3.68 8.82
C ALA A 93 13.21 -4.80 9.09
N LYS A 94 12.80 -5.84 9.82
CA LYS A 94 13.68 -6.99 10.14
C LYS A 94 13.68 -8.08 9.07
N ILE A 95 12.72 -8.05 8.15
CA ILE A 95 12.50 -9.14 7.19
C ILE A 95 12.62 -8.73 5.74
N VAL A 96 12.79 -7.42 5.45
CA VAL A 96 12.93 -6.91 4.07
C VAL A 96 14.15 -6.00 3.94
N ASP A 97 14.79 -6.03 2.77
CA ASP A 97 15.86 -5.10 2.39
C ASP A 97 15.29 -3.82 1.77
N CYS A 98 14.13 -3.92 1.11
CA CYS A 98 13.41 -2.79 0.50
C CYS A 98 11.92 -3.11 0.34
N VAL A 99 11.12 -2.08 0.09
CA VAL A 99 9.68 -2.20 -0.13
C VAL A 99 9.31 -1.69 -1.51
N PHE A 100 8.58 -2.49 -2.29
CA PHE A 100 7.93 -2.03 -3.50
C PHE A 100 6.48 -1.64 -3.18
N ILE A 101 6.18 -0.35 -3.20
CA ILE A 101 4.84 0.18 -2.98
C ILE A 101 4.02 0.00 -4.25
N ALA A 102 3.05 -0.92 -4.23
CA ALA A 102 2.14 -1.24 -5.33
C ALA A 102 0.70 -0.81 -4.99
N LEU A 103 0.56 0.32 -4.33
CA LEU A 103 -0.71 0.88 -3.89
C LEU A 103 -1.12 2.03 -4.79
N HIS A 104 -2.44 2.20 -4.95
CA HIS A 104 -3.04 3.37 -5.61
C HIS A 104 -3.82 4.19 -4.58
N GLY A 105 -3.70 5.52 -4.66
CA GLY A 105 -4.35 6.42 -3.73
C GLY A 105 -3.77 6.37 -2.31
N ARG A 106 -4.61 6.69 -1.33
CA ARG A 106 -4.21 6.71 0.08
C ARG A 106 -4.37 5.34 0.73
N PRO A 107 -3.40 4.91 1.59
CA PRO A 107 -2.25 5.63 2.12
C PRO A 107 -0.96 5.50 1.29
N GLY A 108 -0.99 4.92 0.08
CA GLY A 108 0.19 4.58 -0.70
C GLY A 108 0.85 5.74 -1.43
N GLU A 109 0.07 6.78 -1.82
CA GLU A 109 0.53 7.87 -2.68
C GLU A 109 0.54 9.23 -1.96
N ASP A 110 0.16 9.31 -0.69
CA ASP A 110 0.03 10.56 0.07
C ASP A 110 1.15 10.82 1.08
N GLY A 111 2.22 10.03 1.02
CA GLY A 111 3.35 10.14 1.95
C GLY A 111 3.16 9.37 3.26
N THR A 112 1.99 8.82 3.54
CA THR A 112 1.71 8.14 4.82
C THR A 112 2.58 6.88 4.99
N VAL A 113 2.59 5.99 4.00
CA VAL A 113 3.42 4.77 4.02
C VAL A 113 4.89 5.14 3.93
N GLN A 114 5.24 6.09 3.05
CA GLN A 114 6.61 6.56 2.86
C GLN A 114 7.21 7.07 4.18
N THR A 115 6.47 7.88 4.95
CA THR A 115 6.91 8.36 6.27
C THR A 115 7.26 7.19 7.20
N LYS A 116 6.41 6.17 7.26
CA LYS A 116 6.65 4.99 8.12
C LYS A 116 7.87 4.17 7.70
N LEU A 117 8.15 4.13 6.41
CA LEU A 117 9.33 3.45 5.86
C LEU A 117 10.60 4.28 6.12
N GLU A 118 10.57 5.61 5.91
CA GLU A 118 11.70 6.50 6.17
C GLU A 118 12.10 6.53 7.65
N GLU A 119 11.12 6.55 8.58
CA GLU A 119 11.38 6.45 10.02
C GLU A 119 12.21 5.21 10.41
N ARG A 120 12.25 4.19 9.56
CA ARG A 120 12.94 2.90 9.77
C ARG A 120 14.08 2.65 8.80
N ASN A 121 14.42 3.65 8.00
CA ASN A 121 15.44 3.55 6.97
C ASN A 121 15.19 2.38 5.97
N ILE A 122 13.94 2.07 5.65
CA ILE A 122 13.59 1.05 4.67
C ILE A 122 13.52 1.73 3.29
N PRO A 123 14.36 1.36 2.33
CA PRO A 123 14.28 1.84 0.96
C PRO A 123 12.97 1.45 0.30
N TYR A 124 12.44 2.31 -0.57
CA TYR A 124 11.22 2.03 -1.32
C TYR A 124 11.25 2.69 -2.71
N ASN A 125 10.36 2.27 -3.60
CA ASN A 125 10.20 2.87 -4.93
C ASN A 125 9.35 4.14 -4.88
N GLY A 126 9.58 5.03 -5.86
CA GLY A 126 8.77 6.23 -6.06
C GLY A 126 9.31 7.46 -5.35
N SER A 127 8.43 8.44 -5.19
CA SER A 127 8.77 9.75 -4.64
C SER A 127 8.79 9.75 -3.11
N GLY A 128 9.65 10.59 -2.53
CA GLY A 128 9.73 10.78 -1.07
C GLY A 128 8.48 11.43 -0.48
N VAL A 129 8.44 11.52 0.85
CA VAL A 129 7.28 11.98 1.63
C VAL A 129 6.75 13.33 1.16
N THR A 130 7.58 14.36 1.12
CA THR A 130 7.16 15.74 0.78
C THR A 130 6.57 15.82 -0.63
N SER A 131 7.20 15.15 -1.59
CA SER A 131 6.73 15.09 -2.96
C SER A 131 5.37 14.39 -3.06
N SER A 132 5.22 13.23 -2.43
CA SER A 132 3.97 12.46 -2.39
C SER A 132 2.84 13.27 -1.75
N GLN A 133 3.09 13.96 -0.62
CA GLN A 133 2.12 14.81 0.06
C GLN A 133 1.63 15.97 -0.82
N THR A 134 2.52 16.56 -1.59
CA THR A 134 2.17 17.65 -2.52
C THR A 134 1.39 17.13 -3.72
N MET A 135 1.89 16.08 -4.35
CA MET A 135 1.38 15.60 -5.64
C MET A 135 0.05 14.85 -5.55
N ILE A 136 -0.33 14.35 -4.39
CA ILE A 136 -1.68 13.76 -4.18
C ILE A 136 -2.79 14.82 -4.33
N ASN A 137 -2.47 16.10 -4.19
CA ASN A 137 -3.37 17.21 -4.40
C ASN A 137 -3.04 17.91 -5.74
N LYS A 138 -3.91 17.71 -6.74
CA LYS A 138 -3.68 18.23 -8.10
C LYS A 138 -3.59 19.76 -8.15
N TYR A 139 -4.36 20.48 -7.33
CA TYR A 139 -4.30 21.92 -7.26
C TYR A 139 -2.93 22.40 -6.74
N LEU A 140 -2.47 21.83 -5.61
CA LEU A 140 -1.15 22.15 -5.06
C LEU A 140 -0.02 21.77 -6.02
N THR A 141 -0.14 20.64 -6.72
CA THR A 141 0.82 20.23 -7.75
C THR A 141 0.95 21.30 -8.83
N ASN A 142 -0.17 21.76 -9.38
CA ASN A 142 -0.16 22.80 -10.42
C ASN A 142 0.42 24.12 -9.93
N GLN A 143 0.07 24.54 -8.71
CA GLN A 143 0.67 25.74 -8.12
C GLN A 143 2.20 25.61 -8.03
N LYS A 144 2.67 24.43 -7.55
CA LYS A 144 4.12 24.18 -7.43
C LYS A 144 4.83 24.17 -8.78
N LEU A 145 4.23 23.58 -9.81
CA LEU A 145 4.77 23.58 -11.16
C LEU A 145 4.80 25.00 -11.76
N LYS A 146 3.76 25.81 -11.53
CA LYS A 146 3.68 27.22 -11.97
C LYS A 146 4.77 28.07 -11.29
N GLU A 147 5.00 27.89 -9.98
CA GLU A 147 6.08 28.56 -9.24
C GLU A 147 7.48 28.28 -9.84
N HIS A 148 7.66 27.13 -10.48
CA HIS A 148 8.90 26.72 -11.14
C HIS A 148 8.94 27.06 -12.65
N GLY A 149 8.02 27.90 -13.13
CA GLY A 149 7.99 28.38 -14.52
C GLY A 149 7.48 27.36 -15.53
N LEU A 150 6.87 26.26 -15.10
CA LEU A 150 6.28 25.28 -15.99
C LEU A 150 4.89 25.73 -16.43
N LYS A 151 4.55 25.46 -17.70
CA LYS A 151 3.20 25.72 -18.21
C LYS A 151 2.23 24.70 -17.63
N VAL A 152 1.19 25.18 -17.00
CA VAL A 152 0.12 24.37 -16.42
C VAL A 152 -1.22 24.89 -16.89
N PHE A 153 -2.25 24.04 -16.83
CA PHE A 153 -3.62 24.48 -17.06
C PHE A 153 -4.08 25.41 -15.95
N GLU A 154 -4.92 26.37 -16.29
CA GLU A 154 -5.62 27.16 -15.28
C GLU A 154 -6.57 26.27 -14.48
N GLN A 155 -6.63 26.52 -13.20
CA GLN A 155 -7.45 25.76 -12.26
C GLN A 155 -8.09 26.68 -11.25
N SER A 156 -9.39 26.50 -11.06
CA SER A 156 -10.15 27.15 -9.99
C SER A 156 -10.38 26.15 -8.85
N LEU A 157 -10.11 26.58 -7.62
CA LEU A 157 -10.36 25.78 -6.42
C LEU A 157 -11.76 26.10 -5.87
N VAL A 158 -12.67 25.17 -6.04
CA VAL A 158 -14.03 25.29 -5.52
C VAL A 158 -14.18 24.47 -4.25
N TYR A 159 -14.52 25.13 -3.15
CA TYR A 159 -14.82 24.45 -1.89
C TYR A 159 -16.25 23.89 -1.91
N LYS A 160 -16.43 22.69 -1.35
CA LYS A 160 -17.72 22.00 -1.33
C LYS A 160 -18.86 22.85 -0.75
N HIS A 161 -18.61 23.59 0.33
CA HIS A 161 -19.63 24.46 0.94
C HIS A 161 -20.05 25.60 -0.01
N LYS A 162 -19.07 26.28 -0.65
CA LYS A 162 -19.36 27.32 -1.65
C LYS A 162 -20.19 26.82 -2.82
N TRP A 163 -19.88 25.61 -3.31
CA TRP A 163 -20.64 24.97 -4.39
C TRP A 163 -22.13 24.81 -4.04
N PHE A 164 -22.45 24.49 -2.78
CA PHE A 164 -23.83 24.31 -2.36
C PHE A 164 -24.53 25.59 -1.93
N GLU A 165 -23.80 26.57 -1.45
CA GLU A 165 -24.36 27.82 -0.89
C GLU A 165 -24.38 28.97 -1.92
N GLU A 166 -23.42 28.98 -2.85
CA GLU A 166 -23.18 30.11 -3.77
C GLU A 166 -23.00 29.62 -5.22
N TYR A 167 -23.78 28.65 -5.66
CA TYR A 167 -23.59 27.95 -6.94
C TYR A 167 -23.45 28.90 -8.13
N ASP A 168 -24.36 29.89 -8.31
CA ASP A 168 -24.36 30.81 -9.46
C ASP A 168 -23.14 31.73 -9.44
N ALA A 169 -22.68 32.16 -8.28
CA ALA A 169 -21.47 32.98 -8.15
C ALA A 169 -20.22 32.17 -8.50
N VAL A 170 -20.15 30.90 -8.09
CA VAL A 170 -19.05 29.97 -8.43
C VAL A 170 -18.99 29.72 -9.93
N ILE A 171 -20.12 29.52 -10.60
CA ILE A 171 -20.16 29.33 -12.06
C ILE A 171 -19.65 30.59 -12.76
N GLN A 172 -20.09 31.77 -12.38
CA GLN A 172 -19.61 33.04 -12.96
C GLN A 172 -18.11 33.25 -12.77
N GLU A 173 -17.56 32.84 -11.61
CA GLU A 173 -16.11 32.89 -11.34
C GLU A 173 -15.29 31.95 -12.25
N ILE A 174 -15.86 30.80 -12.63
CA ILE A 174 -15.18 29.81 -13.48
C ILE A 174 -15.27 30.20 -14.98
N GLU A 175 -16.36 30.85 -15.38
CA GLU A 175 -16.61 31.23 -16.79
C GLU A 175 -15.85 32.50 -17.22
N ASN A 176 -15.36 33.30 -16.28
CA ASN A 176 -14.56 34.52 -16.55
C ASN A 176 -13.05 34.23 -16.46
#